data_c7e88f77e8148b377fda01410492e253
#
_entry.id   c7e88f77e8148b377fda01410492e253
#
_cell.length_a   1.000
_cell.length_b   1.000
_cell.length_c   1.000
_cell.angle_alpha   90.00
_cell.angle_beta   90.00
_cell.angle_gamma   90.00
#
_symmetry.space_group_name_H-M   'P 1'
#
loop_
_entity.id
_entity.type
_entity.pdbx_description
1 polymer ?
#
loop_
_entity_poly.entity_id
_entity_poly.type
_entity_poly.pdbx_seq_one_letter_code
_entity_poly.pdbx_strand_id
1 'polypeptide(L)'
;MDPDFEFIIVGAGSTGTSISYYLKKYGKKVLLIDAKGIATGNTARSSALIRTHYSNELIALMAKYSLDVISNFDSIGFSGFHQTGMIFPFPEKYKEVAKENVQMLKGLGLREEEISVSDVINKFPSISPDGFDYIVYEPLSGYADPVAVANSYAESSRYYGVVQMLGKKVNRIESGKHYVKLFLEDGSTVTGRKVILATNVWTNKLLELSGMSRDKLLPITASLHTVLYLKRPPALQGEKPVLWDPNNLTYYKPEGSILFALGSLDPEIDKRPVDVGDTIPETADNDYIVDYVTRLISRIPAMQEATFVSSITGLYDMTPDGQPIISSLDYLGLDGVYVCAGLSGHGFKLSPALGLITSEMVTGVEPDKSSFDYRNFSPERFRSGKLFTSKYSEIGTIY
;
A
#
# COMPACT_ATOMS: atom_id res chain seq x y z
N MET A 1 -37.60 -6.46 0.40
CA MET A 1 -36.78 -7.66 0.43
C MET A 1 -35.53 -7.33 1.23
N ASP A 2 -35.18 -8.15 2.22
CA ASP A 2 -33.93 -7.94 2.95
C ASP A 2 -32.74 -8.34 2.08
N PRO A 3 -31.61 -7.61 2.17
CA PRO A 3 -30.41 -7.96 1.40
C PRO A 3 -29.79 -9.27 1.88
N ASP A 4 -29.04 -9.94 0.98
CA ASP A 4 -28.35 -11.19 1.28
C ASP A 4 -27.29 -11.02 2.37
N PHE A 5 -26.63 -9.85 2.38
CA PHE A 5 -25.56 -9.49 3.30
C PHE A 5 -25.76 -8.07 3.89
N GLU A 6 -25.24 -7.86 5.09
CA GLU A 6 -25.15 -6.51 5.67
C GLU A 6 -24.03 -5.72 4.99
N PHE A 7 -22.86 -6.36 4.80
CA PHE A 7 -21.72 -5.77 4.13
C PHE A 7 -21.20 -6.68 3.02
N ILE A 8 -20.88 -6.08 1.87
CA ILE A 8 -20.15 -6.75 0.80
C ILE A 8 -18.86 -5.97 0.54
N ILE A 9 -17.72 -6.65 0.54
CA ILE A 9 -16.41 -6.09 0.20
C ILE A 9 -16.04 -6.62 -1.18
N VAL A 10 -15.83 -5.72 -2.14
CA VAL A 10 -15.40 -6.05 -3.50
C VAL A 10 -13.90 -5.83 -3.62
N GLY A 11 -13.15 -6.91 -3.84
CA GLY A 11 -11.69 -6.96 -3.87
C GLY A 11 -11.10 -7.65 -2.65
N ALA A 12 -10.33 -8.73 -2.87
CA ALA A 12 -9.67 -9.54 -1.83
C ALA A 12 -8.16 -9.34 -1.80
N GLY A 13 -7.69 -8.11 -2.07
CA GLY A 13 -6.33 -7.68 -1.80
C GLY A 13 -6.10 -7.40 -0.30
N SER A 14 -4.90 -6.92 0.07
CA SER A 14 -4.55 -6.62 1.47
C SER A 14 -5.55 -5.69 2.16
N THR A 15 -6.08 -4.71 1.45
CA THR A 15 -7.08 -3.76 2.00
C THR A 15 -8.43 -4.45 2.22
N GLY A 16 -8.98 -5.14 1.21
CA GLY A 16 -10.29 -5.78 1.34
C GLY A 16 -10.31 -6.91 2.36
N THR A 17 -9.24 -7.72 2.44
CA THR A 17 -9.13 -8.78 3.46
C THR A 17 -8.98 -8.19 4.87
N SER A 18 -8.25 -7.08 5.03
CA SER A 18 -8.17 -6.36 6.29
C SER A 18 -9.54 -5.79 6.69
N ILE A 19 -10.27 -5.13 5.77
CA ILE A 19 -11.63 -4.65 6.05
C ILE A 19 -12.53 -5.81 6.51
N SER A 20 -12.46 -6.98 5.83
CA SER A 20 -13.26 -8.15 6.20
C SER A 20 -12.95 -8.64 7.62
N TYR A 21 -11.66 -8.62 7.99
CA TYR A 21 -11.19 -8.98 9.31
C TYR A 21 -11.73 -8.04 10.40
N TYR A 22 -11.68 -6.73 10.16
CA TYR A 22 -12.19 -5.77 11.15
C TYR A 22 -13.72 -5.79 11.25
N LEU A 23 -14.43 -5.96 10.13
CA LEU A 23 -15.91 -6.04 10.13
C LEU A 23 -16.46 -7.27 10.87
N LYS A 24 -15.71 -8.38 10.93
CA LYS A 24 -16.12 -9.59 11.67
C LYS A 24 -16.43 -9.30 13.14
N LYS A 25 -15.75 -8.31 13.75
CA LYS A 25 -15.93 -7.92 15.15
C LYS A 25 -17.33 -7.38 15.46
N TYR A 26 -18.04 -6.93 14.44
CA TYR A 26 -19.40 -6.35 14.59
C TYR A 26 -20.52 -7.38 14.47
N GLY A 27 -20.18 -8.68 14.32
CA GLY A 27 -21.17 -9.78 14.28
C GLY A 27 -22.15 -9.70 13.11
N LYS A 28 -21.78 -9.02 12.03
CA LYS A 28 -22.62 -8.79 10.86
C LYS A 28 -22.39 -9.84 9.78
N LYS A 29 -23.40 -10.04 8.94
CA LYS A 29 -23.30 -10.93 7.77
C LYS A 29 -22.48 -10.26 6.67
N VAL A 30 -21.26 -10.70 6.49
CA VAL A 30 -20.25 -10.10 5.59
C VAL A 30 -19.92 -11.04 4.43
N LEU A 31 -19.83 -10.50 3.22
CA LEU A 31 -19.30 -11.17 2.03
C LEU A 31 -18.01 -10.48 1.57
N LEU A 32 -16.97 -11.25 1.33
CA LEU A 32 -15.77 -10.85 0.59
C LEU A 32 -15.82 -11.47 -0.80
N ILE A 33 -15.87 -10.66 -1.85
CA ILE A 33 -15.96 -11.12 -3.25
C ILE A 33 -14.77 -10.60 -4.06
N ASP A 34 -14.20 -11.48 -4.89
CA ASP A 34 -13.08 -11.13 -5.77
C ASP A 34 -13.17 -11.85 -7.11
N ALA A 35 -12.74 -11.18 -8.17
CA ALA A 35 -12.75 -11.69 -9.54
C ALA A 35 -11.86 -12.93 -9.74
N LYS A 36 -10.80 -13.07 -8.95
CA LYS A 36 -9.80 -14.15 -9.10
C LYS A 36 -9.62 -14.92 -7.79
N GLY A 37 -9.09 -14.25 -6.77
CA GLY A 37 -8.75 -14.88 -5.50
C GLY A 37 -8.02 -13.93 -4.56
N ILE A 38 -7.69 -14.43 -3.36
CA ILE A 38 -7.04 -13.62 -2.33
C ILE A 38 -5.63 -13.22 -2.80
N ALA A 39 -5.32 -11.94 -2.68
CA ALA A 39 -4.01 -11.34 -3.00
C ALA A 39 -3.53 -11.50 -4.46
N THR A 40 -4.37 -11.91 -5.40
CA THR A 40 -3.95 -12.20 -6.80
C THR A 40 -3.69 -10.96 -7.65
N GLY A 41 -4.08 -9.78 -7.18
CA GLY A 41 -3.86 -8.50 -7.86
C GLY A 41 -2.52 -7.84 -7.47
N ASN A 42 -2.56 -6.51 -7.25
CA ASN A 42 -1.38 -5.71 -6.90
C ASN A 42 -0.76 -6.08 -5.55
N THR A 43 -1.49 -6.73 -4.64
CA THR A 43 -0.96 -7.19 -3.36
C THR A 43 0.21 -8.15 -3.54
N ALA A 44 0.09 -9.16 -4.41
CA ALA A 44 1.18 -10.10 -4.70
C ALA A 44 2.38 -9.46 -5.43
N ARG A 45 2.24 -8.23 -5.89
CA ARG A 45 3.25 -7.48 -6.65
C ARG A 45 3.90 -6.36 -5.83
N SER A 46 3.58 -6.30 -4.54
CA SER A 46 4.13 -5.31 -3.62
C SER A 46 5.54 -5.71 -3.17
N SER A 47 6.44 -4.75 -3.05
CA SER A 47 7.72 -4.92 -2.35
C SER A 47 7.53 -5.13 -0.84
N ALA A 48 6.32 -4.87 -0.34
CA ALA A 48 5.88 -5.11 1.04
C ALA A 48 6.77 -4.48 2.13
N LEU A 49 7.34 -3.32 1.86
CA LEU A 49 8.08 -2.54 2.84
C LEU A 49 7.14 -2.07 3.96
N ILE A 50 7.57 -2.22 5.19
CA ILE A 50 6.90 -1.72 6.39
C ILE A 50 7.78 -0.66 7.02
N ARG A 51 7.31 0.60 7.03
CA ARG A 51 8.04 1.75 7.56
C ARG A 51 7.09 2.75 8.20
N THR A 52 7.62 3.62 9.05
CA THR A 52 6.86 4.66 9.75
C THR A 52 7.34 6.07 9.43
N HIS A 53 8.46 6.24 8.73
CA HIS A 53 9.00 7.53 8.33
C HIS A 53 8.10 8.18 7.25
N TYR A 54 7.14 8.98 7.71
CA TYR A 54 6.25 9.81 6.90
C TYR A 54 6.37 11.26 7.34
N SER A 55 6.14 12.19 6.43
CA SER A 55 6.18 13.64 6.72
C SER A 55 4.85 14.23 7.18
N ASN A 56 3.80 13.41 7.23
CA ASN A 56 2.48 13.77 7.74
C ASN A 56 2.16 12.98 9.00
N GLU A 57 1.74 13.66 10.07
CA GLU A 57 1.47 13.07 11.39
C GLU A 57 0.41 11.98 11.35
N LEU A 58 -0.71 12.22 10.66
CA LEU A 58 -1.81 11.25 10.58
C LEU A 58 -1.35 9.96 9.90
N ILE A 59 -0.63 10.08 8.78
CA ILE A 59 -0.11 8.92 8.04
C ILE A 59 0.97 8.20 8.85
N ALA A 60 1.84 8.93 9.56
CA ALA A 60 2.83 8.34 10.44
C ALA A 60 2.19 7.52 11.58
N LEU A 61 1.11 8.03 12.18
CA LEU A 61 0.35 7.31 13.21
C LEU A 61 -0.35 6.06 12.65
N MET A 62 -0.93 6.15 11.44
CA MET A 62 -1.50 4.99 10.75
C MET A 62 -0.44 3.94 10.44
N ALA A 63 0.75 4.37 10.02
CA ALA A 63 1.88 3.49 9.75
C ALA A 63 2.40 2.83 11.04
N LYS A 64 2.48 3.58 12.15
CA LYS A 64 2.81 3.05 13.47
C LYS A 64 1.83 1.95 13.90
N TYR A 65 0.53 2.26 13.87
CA TYR A 65 -0.51 1.27 14.17
C TYR A 65 -0.37 0.02 13.30
N SER A 66 -0.13 0.21 12.03
CA SER A 66 0.00 -0.90 11.07
C SER A 66 1.26 -1.73 11.30
N LEU A 67 2.39 -1.09 11.64
CA LEU A 67 3.61 -1.79 12.04
C LEU A 67 3.37 -2.61 13.31
N ASP A 68 2.72 -2.03 14.33
CA ASP A 68 2.40 -2.71 15.58
C ASP A 68 1.51 -3.94 15.34
N VAL A 69 0.54 -3.86 14.43
CA VAL A 69 -0.31 -5.00 14.05
C VAL A 69 0.49 -6.05 13.30
N ILE A 70 1.28 -5.67 12.27
CA ILE A 70 2.01 -6.61 11.42
C ILE A 70 3.14 -7.30 12.18
N SER A 71 3.81 -6.62 13.10
CA SER A 71 4.88 -7.21 13.93
C SER A 71 4.34 -8.14 15.02
N ASN A 72 3.07 -7.99 15.44
CA ASN A 72 2.40 -8.82 16.45
C ASN A 72 1.22 -9.59 15.85
N PHE A 73 1.44 -10.22 14.71
CA PHE A 73 0.38 -10.80 13.87
C PHE A 73 -0.13 -12.18 14.32
N ASP A 74 0.48 -12.81 15.31
CA ASP A 74 0.22 -14.20 15.73
C ASP A 74 -1.25 -14.48 16.08
N SER A 75 -1.97 -13.51 16.60
CA SER A 75 -3.42 -13.63 16.89
C SER A 75 -4.31 -13.60 15.64
N ILE A 76 -3.75 -13.23 14.49
CA ILE A 76 -4.44 -13.14 13.21
C ILE A 76 -4.00 -14.27 12.28
N GLY A 77 -2.70 -14.55 12.25
CA GLY A 77 -2.07 -15.57 11.42
C GLY A 77 -0.58 -15.33 11.24
N PHE A 78 -0.07 -15.50 10.03
CA PHE A 78 1.33 -15.33 9.68
C PHE A 78 1.52 -14.08 8.80
N SER A 79 2.43 -13.19 9.17
CA SER A 79 2.75 -11.98 8.39
C SER A 79 4.03 -12.10 7.57
N GLY A 80 4.91 -13.04 7.90
CA GLY A 80 6.25 -13.11 7.30
C GLY A 80 7.07 -11.83 7.51
N PHE A 81 6.86 -11.13 8.64
CA PHE A 81 7.55 -9.89 8.93
C PHE A 81 9.01 -10.14 9.31
N HIS A 82 9.91 -9.47 8.60
CA HIS A 82 11.34 -9.42 8.87
C HIS A 82 11.72 -8.01 9.31
N GLN A 83 12.01 -7.85 10.61
CA GLN A 83 12.48 -6.59 11.17
C GLN A 83 13.97 -6.41 10.86
N THR A 84 14.28 -5.86 9.70
CA THR A 84 15.66 -5.62 9.26
C THR A 84 16.15 -4.21 9.57
N GLY A 85 15.25 -3.33 9.95
CA GLY A 85 15.46 -1.89 9.97
C GLY A 85 15.42 -1.28 8.58
N MET A 86 15.33 0.04 8.52
CA MET A 86 15.36 0.81 7.28
C MET A 86 16.24 2.05 7.43
N ILE A 87 17.05 2.34 6.42
CA ILE A 87 17.97 3.48 6.38
C ILE A 87 17.47 4.49 5.36
N PHE A 88 17.43 5.76 5.78
CA PHE A 88 17.02 6.93 4.98
C PHE A 88 18.18 7.94 4.96
N PRO A 89 19.06 7.90 3.97
CA PRO A 89 20.08 8.92 3.79
C PRO A 89 19.49 10.13 3.06
N PHE A 90 19.74 11.31 3.57
CA PHE A 90 19.32 12.58 2.98
C PHE A 90 20.54 13.39 2.55
N PRO A 91 20.51 14.00 1.35
CA PRO A 91 21.51 14.97 0.95
C PRO A 91 21.35 16.28 1.72
N GLU A 92 22.41 17.11 1.77
CA GLU A 92 22.49 18.33 2.57
C GLU A 92 21.28 19.26 2.41
N LYS A 93 20.74 19.39 1.19
CA LYS A 93 19.58 20.24 0.91
C LYS A 93 18.30 19.84 1.67
N TYR A 94 18.18 18.58 2.12
CA TYR A 94 17.02 18.07 2.87
C TYR A 94 17.30 17.86 4.36
N LYS A 95 18.51 18.09 4.82
CA LYS A 95 18.96 17.81 6.19
C LYS A 95 18.09 18.45 7.25
N GLU A 96 17.83 19.76 7.14
CA GLU A 96 17.02 20.46 8.14
C GLU A 96 15.56 20.01 8.13
N VAL A 97 14.98 19.79 6.94
CA VAL A 97 13.62 19.24 6.80
C VAL A 97 13.53 17.83 7.40
N ALA A 98 14.56 17.00 7.20
CA ALA A 98 14.62 15.65 7.76
C ALA A 98 14.75 15.68 9.29
N LYS A 99 15.55 16.57 9.86
CA LYS A 99 15.65 16.76 11.33
C LYS A 99 14.32 17.17 11.95
N GLU A 100 13.64 18.16 11.36
CA GLU A 100 12.30 18.56 11.82
C GLU A 100 11.31 17.41 11.76
N ASN A 101 11.36 16.61 10.68
CA ASN A 101 10.50 15.44 10.52
C ASN A 101 10.80 14.39 11.59
N VAL A 102 12.06 14.08 11.86
CA VAL A 102 12.48 13.16 12.93
C VAL A 102 12.00 13.64 14.29
N GLN A 103 12.07 14.94 14.59
CA GLN A 103 11.56 15.49 15.84
C GLN A 103 10.04 15.28 15.97
N MET A 104 9.28 15.55 14.90
CA MET A 104 7.85 15.29 14.84
C MET A 104 7.55 13.80 15.10
N LEU A 105 8.22 12.89 14.39
CA LEU A 105 8.03 11.45 14.52
C LEU A 105 8.36 10.94 15.93
N LYS A 106 9.46 11.43 16.53
CA LYS A 106 9.81 11.14 17.94
C LYS A 106 8.75 11.66 18.91
N GLY A 107 8.18 12.83 18.63
CA GLY A 107 7.05 13.39 19.41
C GLY A 107 5.80 12.53 19.36
N LEU A 108 5.57 11.79 18.29
CA LEU A 108 4.49 10.80 18.13
C LEU A 108 4.83 9.43 18.72
N GLY A 109 6.01 9.29 19.35
CA GLY A 109 6.48 8.05 19.96
C GLY A 109 6.98 7.01 18.96
N LEU A 110 7.42 7.45 17.76
CA LEU A 110 8.11 6.59 16.80
C LEU A 110 9.61 6.52 17.11
N ARG A 111 10.23 5.40 16.76
CA ARG A 111 11.64 5.18 17.00
C ARG A 111 12.46 5.51 15.76
N GLU A 112 13.01 6.71 15.77
CA GLU A 112 13.90 7.23 14.73
C GLU A 112 15.29 7.45 15.33
N GLU A 113 16.32 6.89 14.74
CA GLU A 113 17.71 7.01 15.20
C GLU A 113 18.56 7.75 14.15
N GLU A 114 19.30 8.75 14.58
CA GLU A 114 20.33 9.37 13.76
C GLU A 114 21.61 8.50 13.83
N ILE A 115 22.12 8.10 12.69
CA ILE A 115 23.30 7.24 12.60
C ILE A 115 24.40 7.86 11.71
N SER A 116 25.63 7.41 11.91
CA SER A 116 26.79 7.87 11.15
C SER A 116 26.98 7.10 9.82
N VAL A 117 27.76 7.66 8.91
CA VAL A 117 28.21 6.96 7.69
C VAL A 117 28.93 5.66 8.02
N SER A 118 29.74 5.63 9.09
CA SER A 118 30.43 4.40 9.52
C SER A 118 29.46 3.32 9.98
N ASP A 119 28.34 3.69 10.62
CA ASP A 119 27.30 2.73 11.00
C ASP A 119 26.62 2.13 9.77
N VAL A 120 26.40 2.94 8.72
CA VAL A 120 25.84 2.45 7.44
C VAL A 120 26.80 1.49 6.76
N ILE A 121 28.10 1.83 6.66
CA ILE A 121 29.13 0.97 6.05
C ILE A 121 29.23 -0.37 6.79
N ASN A 122 29.11 -0.37 8.12
CA ASN A 122 29.11 -1.60 8.90
C ASN A 122 27.90 -2.50 8.60
N LYS A 123 26.73 -1.89 8.32
CA LYS A 123 25.50 -2.62 7.96
C LYS A 123 25.48 -3.05 6.49
N PHE A 124 26.07 -2.24 5.61
CA PHE A 124 26.20 -2.47 4.16
C PHE A 124 27.66 -2.37 3.72
N PRO A 125 28.42 -3.43 3.79
CA PRO A 125 29.76 -3.45 3.22
C PRO A 125 29.75 -3.08 1.73
N SER A 126 30.74 -2.34 1.29
CA SER A 126 30.90 -1.86 -0.10
C SER A 126 29.88 -0.82 -0.56
N ILE A 127 29.14 -0.17 0.37
CA ILE A 127 28.27 0.95 0.01
C ILE A 127 29.12 2.20 -0.31
N SER A 128 28.75 2.94 -1.37
CA SER A 128 29.22 4.32 -1.55
C SER A 128 28.35 5.26 -0.71
N PRO A 129 28.88 6.02 0.23
CA PRO A 129 28.12 6.94 1.07
C PRO A 129 27.91 8.32 0.45
N ASP A 130 28.17 8.49 -0.84
CA ASP A 130 28.05 9.77 -1.53
C ASP A 130 26.63 10.33 -1.39
N GLY A 131 26.50 11.58 -0.91
CA GLY A 131 25.23 12.24 -0.65
C GLY A 131 24.52 11.80 0.64
N PHE A 132 25.24 11.16 1.58
CA PHE A 132 24.74 10.78 2.90
C PHE A 132 25.09 11.85 3.94
N ASP A 133 24.47 13.03 3.85
CA ASP A 133 24.78 14.17 4.73
C ASP A 133 24.00 14.14 6.04
N TYR A 134 22.84 13.51 6.04
CA TYR A 134 22.04 13.22 7.23
C TYR A 134 21.39 11.86 7.09
N ILE A 135 21.51 10.99 8.09
CA ILE A 135 21.06 9.61 7.96
C ILE A 135 20.14 9.25 9.12
N VAL A 136 18.95 8.78 8.79
CA VAL A 136 17.95 8.28 9.73
C VAL A 136 17.85 6.77 9.61
N TYR A 137 17.78 6.09 10.74
CA TYR A 137 17.57 4.65 10.84
C TYR A 137 16.30 4.37 11.63
N GLU A 138 15.39 3.60 11.02
CA GLU A 138 14.19 3.06 11.68
C GLU A 138 14.46 1.59 12.07
N PRO A 139 14.80 1.29 13.31
CA PRO A 139 15.17 -0.08 13.73
C PRO A 139 13.99 -1.06 13.76
N LEU A 140 12.74 -0.56 13.86
CA LEU A 140 11.53 -1.39 13.93
C LEU A 140 10.94 -1.70 12.55
N SER A 141 11.40 -1.03 11.52
CA SER A 141 10.95 -1.20 10.13
C SER A 141 11.55 -2.45 9.48
N GLY A 142 11.04 -2.79 8.31
CA GLY A 142 11.49 -3.96 7.56
C GLY A 142 10.58 -4.27 6.38
N TYR A 143 10.28 -5.52 6.18
CA TYR A 143 9.34 -5.98 5.14
C TYR A 143 8.56 -7.21 5.61
N ALA A 144 7.44 -7.48 4.94
CA ALA A 144 6.59 -8.62 5.26
C ALA A 144 6.25 -9.44 4.00
N ASP A 145 5.50 -10.52 4.15
CA ASP A 145 4.93 -11.26 3.02
C ASP A 145 3.49 -10.76 2.76
N PRO A 146 3.25 -10.03 1.66
CA PRO A 146 1.95 -9.42 1.41
C PRO A 146 0.86 -10.44 1.11
N VAL A 147 1.21 -11.59 0.54
CA VAL A 147 0.29 -12.69 0.26
C VAL A 147 -0.08 -13.40 1.56
N ALA A 148 0.90 -13.67 2.42
CA ALA A 148 0.67 -14.30 3.72
C ALA A 148 -0.24 -13.41 4.61
N VAL A 149 0.02 -12.10 4.68
CA VAL A 149 -0.82 -11.16 5.44
C VAL A 149 -2.27 -11.18 4.95
N ALA A 150 -2.48 -11.06 3.63
CA ALA A 150 -3.84 -11.04 3.07
C ALA A 150 -4.57 -12.38 3.28
N ASN A 151 -3.89 -13.52 3.10
CA ASN A 151 -4.47 -14.85 3.38
C ASN A 151 -4.82 -15.01 4.87
N SER A 152 -3.93 -14.57 5.76
CA SER A 152 -4.18 -14.65 7.21
C SER A 152 -5.41 -13.84 7.63
N TYR A 153 -5.55 -12.61 7.12
CA TYR A 153 -6.76 -11.83 7.33
C TYR A 153 -8.02 -12.54 6.79
N ALA A 154 -7.95 -13.06 5.57
CA ALA A 154 -9.07 -13.75 4.93
C ALA A 154 -9.46 -15.03 5.71
N GLU A 155 -8.49 -15.85 6.08
CA GLU A 155 -8.74 -17.07 6.88
C GLU A 155 -9.31 -16.75 8.25
N SER A 156 -8.72 -15.77 8.95
CA SER A 156 -9.23 -15.32 10.24
C SER A 156 -10.67 -14.82 10.13
N SER A 157 -10.98 -14.00 9.10
CA SER A 157 -12.34 -13.51 8.90
C SER A 157 -13.32 -14.65 8.54
N ARG A 158 -12.90 -15.62 7.71
CA ARG A 158 -13.68 -16.80 7.35
C ARG A 158 -14.00 -17.65 8.58
N TYR A 159 -13.02 -17.88 9.46
CA TYR A 159 -13.22 -18.61 10.71
C TYR A 159 -14.34 -17.99 11.56
N TYR A 160 -14.48 -16.67 11.54
CA TYR A 160 -15.55 -15.95 12.24
C TYR A 160 -16.80 -15.70 11.38
N GLY A 161 -16.98 -16.42 10.28
CA GLY A 161 -18.23 -16.47 9.52
C GLY A 161 -18.35 -15.50 8.35
N VAL A 162 -17.26 -14.82 7.94
CA VAL A 162 -17.26 -14.07 6.68
C VAL A 162 -17.33 -15.04 5.51
N VAL A 163 -18.33 -14.86 4.64
CA VAL A 163 -18.47 -15.64 3.41
C VAL A 163 -17.49 -15.14 2.38
N GLN A 164 -16.82 -16.05 1.68
CA GLN A 164 -15.89 -15.73 0.59
C GLN A 164 -16.44 -16.24 -0.73
N MET A 165 -16.50 -15.37 -1.73
CA MET A 165 -16.93 -15.68 -3.09
C MET A 165 -15.80 -15.30 -4.06
N LEU A 166 -14.89 -16.23 -4.27
CA LEU A 166 -13.70 -16.05 -5.10
C LEU A 166 -13.94 -16.55 -6.53
N GLY A 167 -13.24 -15.95 -7.53
CA GLY A 167 -13.45 -16.25 -8.95
C GLY A 167 -14.77 -15.69 -9.49
N LYS A 168 -15.29 -14.63 -8.86
CA LYS A 168 -16.55 -13.98 -9.23
C LYS A 168 -16.33 -12.49 -9.47
N LYS A 169 -16.27 -12.11 -10.73
CA LYS A 169 -16.07 -10.72 -11.13
C LYS A 169 -17.36 -9.92 -11.03
N VAL A 170 -17.32 -8.81 -10.31
CA VAL A 170 -18.39 -7.82 -10.28
C VAL A 170 -18.25 -6.92 -11.50
N ASN A 171 -19.29 -6.89 -12.33
CA ASN A 171 -19.30 -6.09 -13.57
C ASN A 171 -20.08 -4.78 -13.44
N ARG A 172 -21.05 -4.72 -12.54
CA ARG A 172 -21.90 -3.54 -12.37
C ARG A 172 -22.49 -3.47 -10.98
N ILE A 173 -22.66 -2.25 -10.49
CA ILE A 173 -23.30 -1.91 -9.23
C ILE A 173 -24.56 -1.11 -9.54
N GLU A 174 -25.62 -1.40 -8.82
CA GLU A 174 -26.86 -0.62 -8.86
C GLU A 174 -27.28 -0.29 -7.43
N SER A 175 -27.23 0.99 -7.11
CA SER A 175 -27.68 1.49 -5.81
C SER A 175 -29.19 1.64 -5.81
N GLY A 176 -29.85 1.05 -4.81
CA GLY A 176 -31.27 1.15 -4.58
C GLY A 176 -31.57 1.76 -3.21
N LYS A 177 -32.85 2.09 -2.97
CA LYS A 177 -33.29 2.77 -1.75
C LYS A 177 -32.94 2.05 -0.44
N HIS A 178 -32.83 0.71 -0.46
CA HIS A 178 -32.66 -0.10 0.77
C HIS A 178 -31.51 -1.09 0.71
N TYR A 179 -30.93 -1.32 -0.48
CA TYR A 179 -29.81 -2.21 -0.70
C TYR A 179 -29.10 -1.84 -1.99
N VAL A 180 -27.86 -2.29 -2.09
CA VAL A 180 -27.02 -2.21 -3.29
C VAL A 180 -27.01 -3.60 -3.93
N LYS A 181 -27.22 -3.65 -5.25
CA LYS A 181 -27.20 -4.87 -6.05
C LYS A 181 -25.93 -4.94 -6.88
N LEU A 182 -25.21 -6.04 -6.77
CA LEU A 182 -24.05 -6.35 -7.60
C LEU A 182 -24.46 -7.33 -8.70
N PHE A 183 -24.03 -7.07 -9.92
CA PHE A 183 -24.20 -7.94 -11.09
C PHE A 183 -22.85 -8.59 -11.39
N LEU A 184 -22.81 -9.90 -11.40
CA LEU A 184 -21.60 -10.67 -11.65
C LEU A 184 -21.46 -11.00 -13.12
N GLU A 185 -20.24 -11.33 -13.55
CA GLU A 185 -19.92 -11.65 -14.95
C GLU A 185 -20.68 -12.88 -15.46
N ASP A 186 -20.98 -13.85 -14.59
CA ASP A 186 -21.75 -15.05 -14.91
C ASP A 186 -23.28 -14.83 -14.97
N GLY A 187 -23.74 -13.60 -14.86
CA GLY A 187 -25.15 -13.22 -14.87
C GLY A 187 -25.87 -13.34 -13.53
N SER A 188 -25.25 -13.91 -12.53
CA SER A 188 -25.81 -13.97 -11.16
C SER A 188 -25.75 -12.60 -10.47
N THR A 189 -26.51 -12.46 -9.39
CA THR A 189 -26.56 -11.21 -8.60
C THR A 189 -26.47 -11.50 -7.12
N VAL A 190 -25.94 -10.53 -6.37
CA VAL A 190 -25.91 -10.56 -4.91
C VAL A 190 -26.27 -9.17 -4.37
N THR A 191 -26.94 -9.12 -3.22
CA THR A 191 -27.38 -7.87 -2.61
C THR A 191 -26.76 -7.64 -1.25
N GLY A 192 -26.37 -6.39 -0.98
CA GLY A 192 -25.85 -5.97 0.32
C GLY A 192 -26.47 -4.68 0.78
N ARG A 193 -26.59 -4.49 2.09
CA ARG A 193 -27.04 -3.21 2.64
C ARG A 193 -26.01 -2.12 2.37
N LYS A 194 -24.73 -2.46 2.51
CA LYS A 194 -23.58 -1.59 2.21
C LYS A 194 -22.54 -2.37 1.40
N VAL A 195 -21.97 -1.71 0.41
CA VAL A 195 -20.93 -2.27 -0.46
C VAL A 195 -19.66 -1.42 -0.35
N ILE A 196 -18.53 -2.03 -0.11
CA ILE A 196 -17.22 -1.40 0.01
C ILE A 196 -16.37 -1.78 -1.19
N LEU A 197 -15.93 -0.79 -1.97
CA LEU A 197 -15.04 -0.97 -3.09
C LEU A 197 -13.58 -0.90 -2.61
N ALA A 198 -12.89 -2.04 -2.57
CA ALA A 198 -11.46 -2.17 -2.31
C ALA A 198 -10.75 -2.67 -3.59
N THR A 199 -11.13 -2.10 -4.73
CA THR A 199 -10.80 -2.57 -6.08
C THR A 199 -9.58 -1.88 -6.70
N ASN A 200 -8.85 -1.08 -5.91
CA ASN A 200 -7.60 -0.43 -6.31
C ASN A 200 -7.76 0.32 -7.66
N VAL A 201 -6.87 0.12 -8.64
CA VAL A 201 -6.92 0.76 -9.97
C VAL A 201 -8.20 0.47 -10.76
N TRP A 202 -8.90 -0.62 -10.46
CA TRP A 202 -10.15 -1.00 -11.17
C TRP A 202 -11.39 -0.30 -10.62
N THR A 203 -11.26 0.54 -9.60
CA THR A 203 -12.38 1.25 -8.97
C THR A 203 -13.16 2.10 -9.98
N ASN A 204 -12.47 2.98 -10.70
CA ASN A 204 -13.10 3.83 -11.71
C ASN A 204 -13.71 3.02 -12.86
N LYS A 205 -13.06 1.93 -13.28
CA LYS A 205 -13.62 1.03 -14.30
C LYS A 205 -14.96 0.42 -13.87
N LEU A 206 -15.07 -0.01 -12.61
CA LEU A 206 -16.32 -0.54 -12.07
C LEU A 206 -17.40 0.54 -11.98
N LEU A 207 -17.03 1.78 -11.60
CA LEU A 207 -17.95 2.91 -11.58
C LEU A 207 -18.46 3.27 -12.99
N GLU A 208 -17.60 3.28 -14.01
CA GLU A 208 -17.98 3.48 -15.41
C GLU A 208 -18.95 2.39 -15.90
N LEU A 209 -18.65 1.12 -15.64
CA LEU A 209 -19.52 -0.01 -15.98
C LEU A 209 -20.88 0.06 -15.24
N SER A 210 -20.93 0.77 -14.12
CA SER A 210 -22.15 1.04 -13.35
C SER A 210 -22.91 2.28 -13.82
N GLY A 211 -22.45 2.92 -14.93
CA GLY A 211 -23.13 4.06 -15.53
C GLY A 211 -22.63 5.43 -15.06
N MET A 212 -21.55 5.48 -14.29
CA MET A 212 -20.96 6.74 -13.85
C MET A 212 -20.29 7.46 -15.02
N SER A 213 -20.58 8.74 -15.21
CA SER A 213 -19.92 9.58 -16.21
C SER A 213 -18.48 9.93 -15.79
N ARG A 214 -17.60 10.11 -16.76
CA ARG A 214 -16.16 10.32 -16.53
C ARG A 214 -15.83 11.52 -15.65
N ASP A 215 -16.60 12.57 -15.72
CA ASP A 215 -16.45 13.79 -14.91
C ASP A 215 -16.76 13.58 -13.41
N LYS A 216 -17.40 12.46 -13.07
CA LYS A 216 -17.75 12.06 -11.70
C LYS A 216 -16.86 10.97 -11.13
N LEU A 217 -15.90 10.47 -11.91
CA LEU A 217 -14.98 9.46 -11.42
C LEU A 217 -14.07 10.01 -10.32
N LEU A 218 -13.55 9.10 -9.51
CA LEU A 218 -12.59 9.46 -8.48
C LEU A 218 -11.26 9.89 -9.13
N PRO A 219 -10.52 10.84 -8.55
CA PRO A 219 -9.24 11.28 -9.08
C PRO A 219 -8.14 10.23 -8.81
N ILE A 220 -8.31 9.06 -9.42
CA ILE A 220 -7.39 7.94 -9.33
C ILE A 220 -6.81 7.68 -10.72
N THR A 221 -5.48 7.71 -10.81
CA THR A 221 -4.72 7.39 -12.02
C THR A 221 -3.88 6.14 -11.76
N ALA A 222 -3.88 5.20 -12.70
CA ALA A 222 -2.99 4.05 -12.59
C ALA A 222 -1.59 4.39 -13.11
N SER A 223 -0.56 3.94 -12.40
CA SER A 223 0.84 3.99 -12.86
C SER A 223 1.51 2.63 -12.71
N LEU A 224 2.41 2.30 -13.63
CA LEU A 224 3.16 1.05 -13.60
C LEU A 224 4.31 1.16 -12.60
N HIS A 225 4.48 0.15 -11.76
CA HIS A 225 5.58 0.06 -10.83
C HIS A 225 6.25 -1.30 -10.95
N THR A 226 7.58 -1.30 -11.02
CA THR A 226 8.37 -2.50 -11.28
C THR A 226 9.36 -2.76 -10.16
N VAL A 227 9.47 -4.02 -9.74
CA VAL A 227 10.46 -4.52 -8.79
C VAL A 227 11.35 -5.54 -9.50
N LEU A 228 12.67 -5.35 -9.44
CA LEU A 228 13.66 -6.28 -9.97
C LEU A 228 14.19 -7.15 -8.85
N TYR A 229 14.39 -8.42 -9.11
CA TYR A 229 15.03 -9.38 -8.20
C TYR A 229 16.40 -9.76 -8.71
N LEU A 230 17.41 -9.54 -7.85
CA LEU A 230 18.82 -9.78 -8.16
C LEU A 230 19.42 -10.72 -7.12
N LYS A 231 20.12 -11.76 -7.57
CA LYS A 231 20.93 -12.60 -6.69
C LYS A 231 22.17 -11.83 -6.26
N ARG A 232 22.33 -11.68 -4.95
CA ARG A 232 23.46 -10.95 -4.36
C ARG A 232 24.76 -11.75 -4.44
N PRO A 233 25.92 -11.09 -4.60
CA PRO A 233 27.20 -11.74 -4.41
C PRO A 233 27.36 -12.20 -2.96
N PRO A 234 28.25 -13.22 -2.70
CA PRO A 234 28.40 -13.80 -1.35
C PRO A 234 28.71 -12.77 -0.25
N ALA A 235 29.51 -11.75 -0.56
CA ALA A 235 29.87 -10.69 0.39
C ALA A 235 28.67 -9.87 0.90
N LEU A 236 27.55 -9.85 0.16
CA LEU A 236 26.32 -9.12 0.50
C LEU A 236 25.17 -10.03 0.96
N GLN A 237 25.40 -11.33 1.09
CA GLN A 237 24.40 -12.26 1.61
C GLN A 237 24.13 -12.03 3.10
N GLY A 238 23.06 -12.62 3.59
CA GLY A 238 22.58 -12.46 4.96
C GLY A 238 21.62 -11.28 5.13
N GLU A 239 21.24 -11.04 6.36
CA GLU A 239 20.30 -9.99 6.72
C GLU A 239 20.92 -8.60 6.53
N LYS A 240 20.20 -7.71 5.90
CA LYS A 240 20.58 -6.32 5.65
C LYS A 240 19.38 -5.43 5.90
N PRO A 241 19.56 -4.19 6.40
CA PRO A 241 18.46 -3.25 6.46
C PRO A 241 17.96 -2.88 5.07
N VAL A 242 16.73 -2.43 4.98
CA VAL A 242 16.22 -1.79 3.77
C VAL A 242 16.94 -0.45 3.59
N LEU A 243 17.31 -0.11 2.37
CA LEU A 243 17.86 1.20 2.04
C LEU A 243 16.89 1.93 1.10
N TRP A 244 16.45 3.10 1.51
CA TRP A 244 15.75 4.06 0.67
C TRP A 244 16.77 5.10 0.20
N ASP A 245 17.04 5.17 -1.11
CA ASP A 245 18.11 5.99 -1.69
C ASP A 245 17.57 7.09 -2.61
N PRO A 246 17.31 8.29 -2.08
CA PRO A 246 16.77 9.38 -2.87
C PRO A 246 17.75 9.95 -3.90
N ASN A 247 19.07 9.76 -3.69
CA ASN A 247 20.07 10.27 -4.62
C ASN A 247 20.07 9.50 -5.94
N ASN A 248 19.82 8.20 -5.87
CA ASN A 248 19.70 7.32 -7.05
C ASN A 248 18.25 7.04 -7.43
N LEU A 249 17.28 7.61 -6.72
CA LEU A 249 15.85 7.39 -6.91
C LEU A 249 15.45 5.91 -6.91
N THR A 250 16.03 5.16 -5.96
CA THR A 250 15.83 3.72 -5.82
C THR A 250 15.63 3.31 -4.35
N TYR A 251 15.02 2.17 -4.13
CA TYR A 251 15.09 1.49 -2.84
C TYR A 251 15.57 0.05 -3.03
N TYR A 252 16.25 -0.47 -2.02
CA TYR A 252 16.70 -1.87 -1.99
C TYR A 252 16.20 -2.53 -0.71
N LYS A 253 15.70 -3.74 -0.84
CA LYS A 253 15.39 -4.56 0.32
C LYS A 253 15.98 -5.96 0.16
N PRO A 254 16.39 -6.62 1.24
CA PRO A 254 16.65 -8.06 1.19
C PRO A 254 15.36 -8.80 0.83
N GLU A 255 15.51 -9.88 0.04
CA GLU A 255 14.45 -10.85 -0.22
C GLU A 255 15.02 -12.21 0.19
N GLY A 256 14.68 -12.63 1.40
CA GLY A 256 15.35 -13.75 2.04
C GLY A 256 16.86 -13.52 2.22
N SER A 257 17.66 -14.59 2.25
CA SER A 257 19.08 -14.54 2.53
C SER A 257 19.96 -14.20 1.32
N ILE A 258 19.47 -14.39 0.09
CA ILE A 258 20.28 -14.38 -1.13
C ILE A 258 19.84 -13.39 -2.22
N LEU A 259 18.61 -12.86 -2.16
CA LEU A 259 18.12 -11.92 -3.16
C LEU A 259 18.03 -10.49 -2.61
N PHE A 260 18.17 -9.52 -3.51
CA PHE A 260 17.69 -8.15 -3.33
C PHE A 260 16.50 -7.90 -4.25
N ALA A 261 15.51 -7.21 -3.71
CA ALA A 261 14.48 -6.56 -4.48
C ALA A 261 14.83 -5.09 -4.63
N LEU A 262 14.85 -4.60 -5.86
CA LEU A 262 15.17 -3.24 -6.24
C LEU A 262 13.97 -2.59 -6.91
N GLY A 263 13.55 -1.43 -6.43
CA GLY A 263 12.44 -0.68 -7.01
C GLY A 263 12.72 0.80 -7.20
N SER A 264 11.83 1.46 -7.93
CA SER A 264 11.88 2.89 -8.25
C SER A 264 11.40 3.75 -7.08
N LEU A 265 12.01 4.93 -6.94
CA LEU A 265 11.52 6.11 -6.22
C LEU A 265 11.40 7.31 -7.18
N ASP A 266 11.53 7.07 -8.48
CA ASP A 266 11.56 8.11 -9.49
C ASP A 266 10.12 8.60 -9.79
N PRO A 267 9.78 9.86 -9.42
CA PRO A 267 8.42 10.36 -9.61
C PRO A 267 8.02 10.47 -11.10
N GLU A 268 8.97 10.59 -12.02
CA GLU A 268 8.69 10.60 -13.46
C GLU A 268 8.21 9.22 -13.96
N ILE A 269 8.64 8.15 -13.29
CA ILE A 269 8.19 6.79 -13.57
C ILE A 269 6.95 6.46 -12.74
N ASP A 270 7.01 6.71 -11.44
CA ASP A 270 5.97 6.31 -10.49
C ASP A 270 4.63 7.03 -10.71
N LYS A 271 4.65 8.22 -11.32
CA LYS A 271 3.43 9.01 -11.63
C LYS A 271 3.00 8.91 -13.09
N ARG A 272 3.74 8.18 -13.93
CA ARG A 272 3.41 8.06 -15.35
C ARG A 272 2.10 7.30 -15.55
N PRO A 273 1.05 7.92 -16.11
CA PRO A 273 -0.23 7.27 -16.29
C PRO A 273 -0.14 6.09 -17.27
N VAL A 274 -0.87 5.03 -16.94
CA VAL A 274 -1.05 3.87 -17.84
C VAL A 274 -2.53 3.50 -17.91
N ASP A 275 -2.95 2.95 -19.05
CA ASP A 275 -4.29 2.41 -19.20
C ASP A 275 -4.44 1.12 -18.40
N VAL A 276 -5.57 1.00 -17.70
CA VAL A 276 -5.89 -0.19 -16.90
C VAL A 276 -6.64 -1.19 -17.77
N GLY A 277 -5.92 -2.26 -18.15
CA GLY A 277 -6.53 -3.45 -18.73
C GLY A 277 -7.00 -4.45 -17.68
N ASP A 278 -7.48 -5.60 -18.13
CA ASP A 278 -7.79 -6.73 -17.24
C ASP A 278 -6.52 -7.50 -16.79
N THR A 279 -5.39 -7.23 -17.45
CA THR A 279 -4.08 -7.84 -17.16
C THR A 279 -3.03 -6.78 -16.83
N ILE A 280 -2.15 -7.08 -15.89
CA ILE A 280 -0.98 -6.28 -15.55
C ILE A 280 0.20 -6.82 -16.36
N PRO A 281 1.08 -5.99 -16.97
CA PRO A 281 2.31 -6.48 -17.59
C PRO A 281 3.12 -7.34 -16.63
N GLU A 282 3.70 -8.44 -17.10
CA GLU A 282 4.35 -9.41 -16.21
C GLU A 282 5.82 -9.09 -15.93
N THR A 283 6.50 -8.42 -16.87
CA THR A 283 7.95 -8.21 -16.80
C THR A 283 8.34 -6.76 -17.12
N ALA A 284 9.49 -6.34 -16.60
CA ALA A 284 10.15 -5.10 -16.97
C ALA A 284 10.71 -5.16 -18.40
N ASP A 285 10.81 -4.00 -19.05
CA ASP A 285 11.63 -3.86 -20.26
C ASP A 285 13.14 -3.85 -19.93
N ASN A 286 13.96 -4.09 -20.96
CA ASN A 286 15.41 -4.19 -20.77
C ASN A 286 16.04 -2.83 -20.39
N ASP A 287 15.55 -1.73 -20.90
CA ASP A 287 16.10 -0.40 -20.63
C ASP A 287 15.89 -0.04 -19.16
N TYR A 288 14.72 -0.35 -18.61
CA TYR A 288 14.45 -0.22 -17.17
C TYR A 288 15.42 -1.07 -16.33
N ILE A 289 15.61 -2.34 -16.71
CA ILE A 289 16.51 -3.25 -15.99
C ILE A 289 17.92 -2.69 -15.96
N VAL A 290 18.46 -2.29 -17.12
CA VAL A 290 19.82 -1.76 -17.25
C VAL A 290 20.00 -0.47 -16.43
N ASP A 291 19.07 0.48 -16.53
CA ASP A 291 19.13 1.74 -15.80
C ASP A 291 19.15 1.51 -14.28
N TYR A 292 18.18 0.75 -13.76
CA TYR A 292 18.07 0.54 -12.32
C TYR A 292 19.19 -0.32 -11.72
N VAL A 293 19.68 -1.31 -12.47
CA VAL A 293 20.86 -2.07 -12.05
C VAL A 293 22.13 -1.19 -12.05
N THR A 294 22.26 -0.27 -13.00
CA THR A 294 23.37 0.69 -13.03
C THR A 294 23.32 1.63 -11.81
N ARG A 295 22.15 2.16 -11.46
CA ARG A 295 21.93 2.96 -10.25
C ARG A 295 22.28 2.18 -8.98
N LEU A 296 21.92 0.91 -8.91
CA LEU A 296 22.28 0.04 -7.78
C LEU A 296 23.79 -0.18 -7.68
N ILE A 297 24.47 -0.45 -8.79
CA ILE A 297 25.93 -0.66 -8.83
C ILE A 297 26.67 0.62 -8.41
N SER A 298 26.21 1.80 -8.81
CA SER A 298 26.82 3.06 -8.39
C SER A 298 26.74 3.25 -6.86
N ARG A 299 25.69 2.75 -6.23
CA ARG A 299 25.51 2.81 -4.76
C ARG A 299 26.21 1.66 -4.03
N ILE A 300 26.18 0.47 -4.57
CA ILE A 300 26.79 -0.74 -3.98
C ILE A 300 27.64 -1.42 -5.06
N PRO A 301 28.93 -1.00 -5.22
CA PRO A 301 29.78 -1.48 -6.31
C PRO A 301 29.93 -3.01 -6.39
N ALA A 302 29.90 -3.72 -5.26
CA ALA A 302 29.92 -5.18 -5.24
C ALA A 302 28.72 -5.82 -5.98
N MET A 303 27.64 -5.09 -6.23
CA MET A 303 26.48 -5.58 -7.00
C MET A 303 26.77 -5.71 -8.51
N GLN A 304 27.92 -5.27 -9.01
CA GLN A 304 28.36 -5.60 -10.38
C GLN A 304 28.48 -7.11 -10.63
N GLU A 305 28.68 -7.91 -9.57
CA GLU A 305 28.70 -9.37 -9.63
C GLU A 305 27.32 -10.01 -9.44
N ALA A 306 26.27 -9.21 -9.26
CA ALA A 306 24.92 -9.71 -9.09
C ALA A 306 24.38 -10.32 -10.38
N THR A 307 23.47 -11.27 -10.22
CA THR A 307 22.76 -11.88 -11.35
C THR A 307 21.31 -11.44 -11.33
N PHE A 308 20.80 -10.87 -12.42
CA PHE A 308 19.36 -10.65 -12.60
C PHE A 308 18.62 -12.00 -12.62
N VAL A 309 17.55 -12.11 -11.82
CA VAL A 309 16.76 -13.33 -11.69
C VAL A 309 15.41 -13.17 -12.35
N SER A 310 14.68 -12.11 -12.00
CA SER A 310 13.33 -11.85 -12.51
C SER A 310 12.91 -10.41 -12.22
N SER A 311 11.78 -10.03 -12.77
CA SER A 311 11.06 -8.82 -12.39
C SER A 311 9.60 -9.11 -12.16
N ILE A 312 8.94 -8.25 -11.40
CA ILE A 312 7.50 -8.27 -11.23
C ILE A 312 6.98 -6.85 -11.39
N THR A 313 5.87 -6.68 -12.11
CA THR A 313 5.22 -5.39 -12.30
C THR A 313 3.88 -5.33 -11.61
N GLY A 314 3.54 -4.19 -11.06
CA GLY A 314 2.26 -3.90 -10.44
C GLY A 314 1.73 -2.54 -10.86
N LEU A 315 0.51 -2.22 -10.44
CA LEU A 315 -0.11 -0.93 -10.70
C LEU A 315 -0.36 -0.20 -9.37
N TYR A 316 0.09 1.05 -9.29
CA TYR A 316 -0.32 1.96 -8.23
C TYR A 316 -1.59 2.70 -8.65
N ASP A 317 -2.51 2.86 -7.72
CA ASP A 317 -3.71 3.69 -7.83
C ASP A 317 -3.42 5.07 -7.22
N MET A 318 -2.80 5.94 -8.04
CA MET A 318 -2.30 7.24 -7.62
C MET A 318 -3.43 8.26 -7.45
N THR A 319 -3.43 8.99 -6.35
CA THR A 319 -4.24 10.19 -6.12
C THR A 319 -3.37 11.46 -6.29
N PRO A 320 -3.97 12.65 -6.50
CA PRO A 320 -3.21 13.89 -6.67
C PRO A 320 -2.29 14.24 -5.50
N ASP A 321 -2.65 13.86 -4.28
CA ASP A 321 -1.87 14.11 -3.07
C ASP A 321 -1.17 12.86 -2.50
N GLY A 322 -1.25 11.75 -3.23
CA GLY A 322 -0.61 10.50 -2.82
C GLY A 322 -1.27 9.79 -1.63
N GLN A 323 -2.45 10.22 -1.18
CA GLN A 323 -3.11 9.66 0.01
C GLN A 323 -4.42 8.95 -0.31
N PRO A 324 -4.81 7.95 0.52
CA PRO A 324 -6.02 7.16 0.29
C PRO A 324 -7.30 7.98 0.14
N ILE A 325 -8.26 7.44 -0.59
CA ILE A 325 -9.65 7.86 -0.57
C ILE A 325 -10.44 6.85 0.24
N ILE A 326 -11.04 7.31 1.35
CA ILE A 326 -11.94 6.53 2.20
C ILE A 326 -13.21 7.36 2.36
N SER A 327 -14.31 6.95 1.74
CA SER A 327 -15.54 7.77 1.69
C SER A 327 -16.78 6.95 1.37
N SER A 328 -17.97 7.46 1.76
CA SER A 328 -19.23 7.13 1.10
C SER A 328 -19.23 7.73 -0.31
N LEU A 329 -19.91 7.07 -1.25
CA LEU A 329 -20.15 7.57 -2.60
C LEU A 329 -21.60 8.10 -2.79
N ASP A 330 -22.30 8.38 -1.70
CA ASP A 330 -23.69 8.89 -1.72
C ASP A 330 -23.79 10.21 -2.50
N TYR A 331 -22.75 11.06 -2.41
CA TYR A 331 -22.65 12.32 -3.16
C TYR A 331 -22.58 12.14 -4.70
N LEU A 332 -22.30 10.91 -5.16
CA LEU A 332 -22.34 10.52 -6.58
C LEU A 332 -23.67 9.87 -6.97
N GLY A 333 -24.63 9.76 -6.03
CA GLY A 333 -25.89 9.06 -6.22
C GLY A 333 -25.80 7.54 -6.05
N LEU A 334 -24.74 7.06 -5.39
CA LEU A 334 -24.52 5.65 -5.08
C LEU A 334 -24.71 5.40 -3.56
N ASP A 335 -25.96 5.58 -3.10
CA ASP A 335 -26.34 5.37 -1.70
C ASP A 335 -25.95 3.97 -1.23
N GLY A 336 -25.27 3.89 -0.09
CA GLY A 336 -24.82 2.63 0.50
C GLY A 336 -23.56 2.05 -0.16
N VAL A 337 -22.94 2.74 -1.11
CA VAL A 337 -21.62 2.37 -1.69
C VAL A 337 -20.52 3.19 -1.04
N TYR A 338 -19.46 2.51 -0.63
CA TYR A 338 -18.28 3.08 0.01
C TYR A 338 -17.03 2.69 -0.79
N VAL A 339 -15.94 3.43 -0.61
CA VAL A 339 -14.67 3.18 -1.27
C VAL A 339 -13.51 3.26 -0.30
N CYS A 340 -12.53 2.38 -0.49
CA CYS A 340 -11.18 2.46 0.06
C CYS A 340 -10.20 2.13 -1.07
N ALA A 341 -9.69 3.16 -1.74
CA ALA A 341 -8.83 3.07 -2.93
C ALA A 341 -7.94 4.32 -3.04
N GLY A 342 -7.15 4.44 -4.12
CA GLY A 342 -6.22 5.55 -4.29
C GLY A 342 -5.05 5.46 -3.32
N LEU A 343 -4.51 4.27 -3.12
CA LEU A 343 -3.56 3.94 -2.06
C LEU A 343 -2.12 4.36 -2.38
N SER A 344 -1.86 4.82 -3.59
CA SER A 344 -0.62 5.49 -4.05
C SER A 344 0.68 4.76 -3.66
N GLY A 345 0.70 3.42 -3.75
CA GLY A 345 1.90 2.61 -3.48
C GLY A 345 2.16 2.28 -2.01
N HIS A 346 1.35 2.76 -1.06
CA HIS A 346 1.52 2.42 0.36
C HIS A 346 0.35 1.66 0.99
N GLY A 347 -0.57 1.16 0.17
CA GLY A 347 -1.76 0.45 0.64
C GLY A 347 -1.46 -0.82 1.45
N PHE A 348 -0.43 -1.61 1.10
CA PHE A 348 -0.10 -2.80 1.85
C PHE A 348 0.32 -2.46 3.29
N LYS A 349 1.32 -1.60 3.46
CA LYS A 349 1.84 -1.25 4.79
C LYS A 349 0.82 -0.55 5.68
N LEU A 350 -0.17 0.13 5.08
CA LEU A 350 -1.27 0.79 5.81
C LEU A 350 -2.52 -0.08 5.92
N SER A 351 -2.55 -1.30 5.34
CA SER A 351 -3.75 -2.13 5.29
C SER A 351 -4.41 -2.40 6.65
N PRO A 352 -3.68 -2.60 7.76
CA PRO A 352 -4.30 -2.68 9.09
C PRO A 352 -5.11 -1.44 9.46
N ALA A 353 -4.52 -0.25 9.34
CA ALA A 353 -5.20 1.01 9.63
C ALA A 353 -6.37 1.28 8.67
N LEU A 354 -6.17 1.02 7.36
CA LEU A 354 -7.22 1.18 6.34
C LEU A 354 -8.41 0.27 6.63
N GLY A 355 -8.15 -0.97 7.05
CA GLY A 355 -9.20 -1.92 7.44
C GLY A 355 -10.00 -1.43 8.64
N LEU A 356 -9.32 -0.95 9.68
CA LEU A 356 -9.95 -0.39 10.88
C LEU A 356 -10.81 0.82 10.52
N ILE A 357 -10.22 1.85 9.90
CA ILE A 357 -10.88 3.12 9.55
C ILE A 357 -12.11 2.88 8.68
N THR A 358 -11.97 2.04 7.64
CA THR A 358 -13.08 1.74 6.73
C THR A 358 -14.21 1.01 7.46
N SER A 359 -13.88 0.08 8.35
CA SER A 359 -14.85 -0.66 9.14
C SER A 359 -15.62 0.25 10.11
N GLU A 360 -14.94 1.18 10.76
CA GLU A 360 -15.58 2.19 11.64
C GLU A 360 -16.52 3.09 10.84
N MET A 361 -16.08 3.61 9.70
CA MET A 361 -16.91 4.44 8.83
C MET A 361 -18.19 3.73 8.40
N VAL A 362 -18.09 2.50 7.90
CA VAL A 362 -19.28 1.80 7.36
C VAL A 362 -20.21 1.28 8.45
N THR A 363 -19.72 1.08 9.67
CA THR A 363 -20.56 0.69 10.82
C THR A 363 -21.16 1.88 11.56
N GLY A 364 -20.73 3.10 11.24
CA GLY A 364 -21.18 4.33 11.90
C GLY A 364 -20.57 4.52 13.30
N VAL A 365 -19.43 3.91 13.57
CA VAL A 365 -18.64 4.18 14.76
C VAL A 365 -17.96 5.53 14.57
N GLU A 366 -18.27 6.47 15.46
CA GLU A 366 -17.63 7.79 15.42
C GLU A 366 -16.17 7.68 15.86
N PRO A 367 -15.23 8.30 15.11
CA PRO A 367 -13.84 8.36 15.52
C PRO A 367 -13.68 9.03 16.88
N ASP A 368 -12.97 8.40 17.78
CA ASP A 368 -12.58 9.01 19.05
C ASP A 368 -11.15 9.56 18.97
N LYS A 369 -10.61 10.07 20.09
CA LYS A 369 -9.24 10.61 20.14
C LYS A 369 -8.16 9.56 19.90
N SER A 370 -8.49 8.28 19.98
CA SER A 370 -7.57 7.15 19.76
C SER A 370 -7.71 6.53 18.37
N SER A 371 -8.71 6.93 17.59
CA SER A 371 -8.99 6.45 16.26
C SER A 371 -8.59 7.46 15.18
N PHE A 372 -8.50 6.98 13.95
CA PHE A 372 -8.16 7.82 12.79
C PHE A 372 -9.45 8.38 12.17
N ASP A 373 -9.54 9.70 12.08
CA ASP A 373 -10.72 10.34 11.48
C ASP A 373 -10.75 10.12 9.96
N TYR A 374 -11.64 9.24 9.50
CA TYR A 374 -11.84 8.92 8.08
C TYR A 374 -12.23 10.13 7.22
N ARG A 375 -12.79 11.18 7.82
CA ARG A 375 -13.21 12.40 7.11
C ARG A 375 -12.04 13.12 6.46
N ASN A 376 -10.82 12.96 6.97
CA ASN A 376 -9.61 13.47 6.35
C ASN A 376 -9.33 12.85 4.96
N PHE A 377 -9.84 11.64 4.71
CA PHE A 377 -9.61 10.90 3.46
C PHE A 377 -10.76 11.08 2.45
N SER A 378 -11.71 11.97 2.72
CA SER A 378 -12.78 12.30 1.79
C SER A 378 -12.24 12.91 0.48
N PRO A 379 -12.77 12.53 -0.70
CA PRO A 379 -12.38 13.13 -1.97
C PRO A 379 -12.76 14.62 -2.10
N GLU A 380 -13.57 15.14 -1.20
CA GLU A 380 -13.88 16.58 -1.12
C GLU A 380 -12.61 17.44 -0.91
N ARG A 381 -11.54 16.85 -0.32
CA ARG A 381 -10.26 17.54 -0.16
C ARG A 381 -9.64 17.98 -1.50
N PHE A 382 -9.90 17.28 -2.59
CA PHE A 382 -9.42 17.65 -3.92
C PHE A 382 -10.15 18.87 -4.50
N ARG A 383 -11.42 19.06 -4.13
CA ARG A 383 -12.22 20.21 -4.55
C ARG A 383 -11.95 21.43 -3.67
N SER A 384 -11.77 21.22 -2.38
CA SER A 384 -11.52 22.30 -1.40
C SER A 384 -10.06 22.75 -1.33
N GLY A 385 -9.13 22.04 -2.01
CA GLY A 385 -7.69 22.32 -1.95
C GLY A 385 -7.02 21.96 -0.62
N LYS A 386 -7.68 21.21 0.27
CA LYS A 386 -7.13 20.73 1.55
C LYS A 386 -6.34 19.42 1.34
N LEU A 387 -5.35 19.48 0.48
CA LEU A 387 -4.53 18.33 0.13
C LEU A 387 -3.55 17.98 1.26
N PHE A 388 -3.23 16.71 1.36
CA PHE A 388 -2.05 16.28 2.11
C PHE A 388 -0.79 16.82 1.42
N THR A 389 0.17 17.27 2.21
CA THR A 389 1.45 17.77 1.70
C THR A 389 2.57 16.91 2.23
N SER A 390 3.55 16.61 1.38
CA SER A 390 4.79 15.96 1.77
C SER A 390 5.92 16.97 1.87
N LYS A 391 6.73 16.89 2.93
CA LYS A 391 7.96 17.67 3.07
C LYS A 391 9.06 17.21 2.09
N TYR A 392 8.88 16.05 1.46
CA TYR A 392 9.84 15.38 0.58
C TYR A 392 9.34 15.23 -0.85
N SER A 393 8.44 16.11 -1.32
CA SER A 393 7.76 15.98 -2.62
C SER A 393 8.69 15.89 -3.84
N GLU A 394 9.94 16.33 -3.70
CA GLU A 394 10.94 16.33 -4.78
C GLU A 394 11.86 15.11 -4.77
N ILE A 395 11.90 14.32 -3.70
CA ILE A 395 12.83 13.20 -3.52
C ILE A 395 12.14 11.84 -3.36
N GLY A 396 11.31 11.52 -4.31
CA GLY A 396 10.65 10.23 -4.36
C GLY A 396 9.33 10.15 -3.62
N THR A 397 8.78 8.95 -3.56
CA THR A 397 7.47 8.63 -3.01
C THR A 397 7.45 8.51 -1.47
N ILE A 398 8.06 9.43 -0.74
CA ILE A 398 7.78 9.63 0.69
C ILE A 398 6.67 10.68 0.79
N TYR A 399 5.44 10.19 0.82
CA TYR A 399 4.28 11.02 1.05
C TYR A 399 4.13 11.35 2.52
#